data_0226b1162f9afe8de8ec4c626317406a
#
_entry.id   0226b1162f9afe8de8ec4c626317406a
#
_cell.length_a   1.000
_cell.length_b   1.000
_cell.length_c   1.000
_cell.angle_alpha   90.00
_cell.angle_beta   90.00
_cell.angle_gamma   90.00
#
_symmetry.space_group_name_H-M   'P 1'
#
loop_
_entity.id
_entity.type
_entity.pdbx_description
1 polymer ?
#
loop_
_entity_poly.entity_id
_entity_poly.type
_entity_poly.pdbx_seq_one_letter_code
_entity_poly.pdbx_strand_id
1 'polypeptide(L)'
;MTSPLTSIKPPHHSVIIVGGGQAGLSASHYLQAHGIDHLVLEKHSLTHTWRTQRWDAFSLVTPNWQCALPGYRYSVEYQGKDPHGFMTKDQINEYLAGFVASVSAPALEGVVVQRVLPRAVGGFEVHTSRGEFTADQVIVASGGYHTPIIPRLAERVSTQITQIHSEQYRNAESLPEGNVLVVGSGQSGAQIAEDLHLAGRKVYLAVGDAPRCARFYRGKDVVDWLAEMGYYDIGVDTHPLREGVRDNTNHYVTGRDGGRDIDLRRFATEGMELFGRLQSLQDSTLTFASNLRQSLDSADAVYNRINASIDKYILEHGIDAQAGEVYSPQWTPEQERTELDLNAAGITSIVWCIGFTPDFSWVEAPVFNGRGHPGHKRGITAQPGLYFLGLPWLYSWGSGRFSGVARDAEYLVAHIAEALAPMRRVGAG
;
A
#
# COMPACT_ATOMS: atom_id res chain seq x y z
N MET A 1 -20.07 41.24 36.42
CA MET A 1 -19.62 41.63 35.06
C MET A 1 -18.67 40.57 34.63
N THR A 2 -19.14 39.60 33.84
CA THR A 2 -18.34 38.54 33.25
C THR A 2 -17.69 39.10 31.99
N SER A 3 -16.37 39.24 31.98
CA SER A 3 -15.61 39.60 30.78
C SER A 3 -15.94 38.61 29.65
N PRO A 4 -16.20 39.07 28.43
CA PRO A 4 -16.37 38.17 27.31
C PRO A 4 -15.02 37.45 27.08
N LEU A 5 -15.02 36.10 27.10
CA LEU A 5 -13.95 35.28 26.63
C LEU A 5 -13.67 35.71 25.19
N THR A 6 -12.56 36.37 24.94
CA THR A 6 -12.06 36.63 23.59
C THR A 6 -11.87 35.29 22.93
N SER A 7 -12.77 34.92 22.03
CA SER A 7 -12.65 33.74 21.19
C SER A 7 -11.39 33.92 20.34
N ILE A 8 -10.32 33.21 20.69
CA ILE A 8 -9.11 33.17 19.88
C ILE A 8 -9.53 32.51 18.56
N LYS A 9 -9.40 33.27 17.47
CA LYS A 9 -9.72 32.74 16.13
C LYS A 9 -8.78 31.55 15.83
N PRO A 10 -9.33 30.42 15.37
CA PRO A 10 -8.49 29.28 15.01
C PRO A 10 -7.38 29.67 14.00
N PRO A 11 -6.18 29.10 14.11
CA PRO A 11 -5.13 29.28 13.09
C PRO A 11 -5.66 28.91 11.71
N HIS A 12 -5.30 29.72 10.72
CA HIS A 12 -5.74 29.55 9.34
C HIS A 12 -4.56 29.29 8.41
N HIS A 13 -4.71 28.31 7.51
CA HIS A 13 -3.73 28.01 6.47
C HIS A 13 -4.42 27.95 5.10
N SER A 14 -3.70 28.33 4.05
CA SER A 14 -4.22 28.17 2.69
C SER A 14 -4.49 26.70 2.35
N VAL A 15 -3.61 25.79 2.80
CA VAL A 15 -3.79 24.35 2.62
C VAL A 15 -3.46 23.60 3.92
N ILE A 16 -4.32 22.67 4.31
CA ILE A 16 -3.97 21.67 5.33
C ILE A 16 -3.80 20.32 4.65
N ILE A 17 -2.69 19.64 4.93
CA ILE A 17 -2.39 18.27 4.51
C ILE A 17 -2.59 17.35 5.71
N VAL A 18 -3.45 16.35 5.57
CA VAL A 18 -3.68 15.34 6.62
C VAL A 18 -2.91 14.07 6.28
N GLY A 19 -1.84 13.81 7.04
CA GLY A 19 -0.93 12.68 6.86
C GLY A 19 0.46 13.10 6.39
N GLY A 20 1.49 12.72 7.17
CA GLY A 20 2.91 13.01 6.97
C GLY A 20 3.71 11.85 6.36
N GLY A 21 3.06 10.99 5.56
CA GLY A 21 3.73 9.96 4.75
C GLY A 21 4.32 10.52 3.45
N GLN A 22 4.82 9.62 2.58
CA GLN A 22 5.40 10.01 1.28
C GLN A 22 4.47 10.89 0.44
N ALA A 23 3.16 10.68 0.52
CA ALA A 23 2.18 11.44 -0.26
C ALA A 23 2.05 12.88 0.26
N GLY A 24 1.84 13.06 1.57
CA GLY A 24 1.72 14.39 2.16
C GLY A 24 2.99 15.21 2.04
N LEU A 25 4.15 14.59 2.23
CA LEU A 25 5.44 15.24 2.04
C LEU A 25 5.69 15.62 0.56
N SER A 26 5.24 14.79 -0.39
CA SER A 26 5.30 15.15 -1.81
C SER A 26 4.43 16.36 -2.16
N ALA A 27 3.22 16.45 -1.58
CA ALA A 27 2.39 17.64 -1.72
C ALA A 27 3.05 18.87 -1.08
N SER A 28 3.62 18.73 0.12
CA SER A 28 4.34 19.81 0.80
C SER A 28 5.51 20.35 -0.05
N HIS A 29 6.29 19.47 -0.68
CA HIS A 29 7.38 19.86 -1.58
C HIS A 29 6.89 20.80 -2.69
N TYR A 30 5.82 20.42 -3.40
CA TYR A 30 5.31 21.25 -4.50
C TYR A 30 4.60 22.52 -4.01
N LEU A 31 3.88 22.48 -2.88
CA LEU A 31 3.29 23.67 -2.28
C LEU A 31 4.34 24.71 -1.90
N GLN A 32 5.50 24.28 -1.35
CA GLN A 32 6.64 25.15 -1.07
C GLN A 32 7.20 25.75 -2.37
N ALA A 33 7.36 24.95 -3.43
CA ALA A 33 7.83 25.44 -4.72
C ALA A 33 6.92 26.51 -5.33
N HIS A 34 5.59 26.45 -5.03
CA HIS A 34 4.60 27.46 -5.42
C HIS A 34 4.45 28.61 -4.41
N GLY A 35 5.23 28.62 -3.30
CA GLY A 35 5.11 29.62 -2.24
C GLY A 35 3.71 29.63 -1.60
N ILE A 36 3.03 28.49 -1.48
CA ILE A 36 1.71 28.35 -0.88
C ILE A 36 1.86 28.00 0.59
N ASP A 37 1.25 28.83 1.46
CA ASP A 37 1.15 28.54 2.89
C ASP A 37 0.39 27.24 3.11
N HIS A 38 0.97 26.35 3.92
CA HIS A 38 0.35 25.07 4.25
C HIS A 38 0.88 24.51 5.57
N LEU A 39 0.15 23.53 6.12
CA LEU A 39 0.52 22.80 7.32
C LEU A 39 0.26 21.32 7.13
N VAL A 40 1.23 20.47 7.48
CA VAL A 40 1.08 19.02 7.53
C VAL A 40 0.69 18.60 8.95
N LEU A 41 -0.44 17.92 9.09
CA LEU A 41 -0.89 17.33 10.36
C LEU A 41 -0.64 15.82 10.32
N GLU A 42 0.23 15.34 11.20
CA GLU A 42 0.58 13.91 11.27
C GLU A 42 0.21 13.33 12.64
N LYS A 43 -0.49 12.21 12.61
CA LYS A 43 -0.99 11.50 13.82
C LYS A 43 0.15 11.04 14.74
N HIS A 44 1.26 10.58 14.17
CA HIS A 44 2.41 10.07 14.89
C HIS A 44 3.65 10.92 14.60
N SER A 45 4.64 10.36 13.95
CA SER A 45 5.80 11.06 13.40
C SER A 45 5.83 10.90 11.89
N LEU A 46 6.48 11.80 11.18
CA LEU A 46 6.59 11.72 9.72
C LEU A 46 7.11 10.34 9.29
N THR A 47 6.51 9.77 8.27
CA THR A 47 6.81 8.43 7.72
C THR A 47 6.66 7.24 8.69
N HIS A 48 5.89 7.40 9.76
CA HIS A 48 5.73 6.41 10.85
C HIS A 48 5.44 4.98 10.38
N THR A 49 4.50 4.80 9.46
CA THR A 49 4.04 3.49 8.98
C THR A 49 5.17 2.64 8.40
N TRP A 50 6.14 3.24 7.73
CA TRP A 50 7.29 2.53 7.17
C TRP A 50 8.21 1.98 8.25
N ARG A 51 8.37 2.68 9.36
CA ARG A 51 9.20 2.26 10.51
C ARG A 51 8.52 1.17 11.34
N THR A 52 7.21 1.23 11.50
CA THR A 52 6.50 0.46 12.54
C THR A 52 5.63 -0.68 12.02
N GLN A 53 5.20 -0.65 10.75
CA GLN A 53 4.26 -1.63 10.20
C GLN A 53 4.89 -2.53 9.13
N ARG A 54 6.19 -2.79 9.23
CA ARG A 54 6.90 -3.74 8.37
C ARG A 54 7.67 -4.74 9.22
N TRP A 55 7.76 -5.99 8.77
CA TRP A 55 8.56 -7.03 9.41
C TRP A 55 10.05 -6.83 9.12
N ASP A 56 10.89 -7.48 9.89
CA ASP A 56 12.32 -7.19 9.89
C ASP A 56 13.02 -7.57 8.59
N ALA A 57 12.63 -8.70 7.97
CA ALA A 57 13.15 -9.12 6.66
C ALA A 57 12.44 -8.46 5.47
N PHE A 58 11.63 -7.40 5.69
CA PHE A 58 10.93 -6.71 4.60
C PHE A 58 11.93 -6.06 3.64
N SER A 59 11.71 -6.27 2.35
CA SER A 59 12.39 -5.56 1.26
C SER A 59 11.37 -4.97 0.30
N LEU A 60 11.74 -3.90 -0.41
CA LEU A 60 10.91 -3.40 -1.50
C LEU A 60 10.64 -4.51 -2.51
N VAL A 61 9.46 -4.50 -3.07
CA VAL A 61 9.08 -5.42 -4.16
C VAL A 61 9.31 -4.82 -5.55
N THR A 62 9.63 -3.54 -5.58
CA THR A 62 9.98 -2.81 -6.80
C THR A 62 11.46 -2.45 -6.76
N PRO A 63 12.17 -2.47 -7.90
CA PRO A 63 13.55 -2.03 -7.95
C PRO A 63 13.73 -0.59 -7.41
N ASN A 64 14.88 -0.33 -6.84
CA ASN A 64 15.19 0.95 -6.19
C ASN A 64 15.08 2.16 -7.12
N TRP A 65 15.33 1.99 -8.43
CA TRP A 65 15.19 3.07 -9.41
C TRP A 65 13.75 3.63 -9.49
N GLN A 66 12.74 2.84 -9.09
CA GLN A 66 11.35 3.32 -8.97
C GLN A 66 11.12 4.24 -7.77
N CYS A 67 12.09 4.39 -6.88
CA CYS A 67 12.01 5.36 -5.79
C CYS A 67 12.32 6.77 -6.33
N ALA A 68 11.25 7.45 -6.75
CA ALA A 68 11.30 8.75 -7.43
C ALA A 68 10.42 9.77 -6.71
N LEU A 69 10.69 10.02 -5.42
CA LEU A 69 10.05 11.10 -4.66
C LEU A 69 10.48 12.47 -5.22
N PRO A 70 9.66 13.52 -5.10
CA PRO A 70 9.93 14.80 -5.73
C PRO A 70 11.22 15.43 -5.19
N GLY A 71 12.17 15.73 -6.10
CA GLY A 71 13.49 16.24 -5.74
C GLY A 71 14.35 15.25 -4.94
N TYR A 72 13.99 13.95 -4.88
CA TYR A 72 14.71 12.96 -4.08
C TYR A 72 14.68 11.55 -4.73
N ARG A 73 15.16 11.48 -5.98
CA ARG A 73 15.22 10.21 -6.74
C ARG A 73 16.39 9.35 -6.26
N TYR A 74 16.19 8.04 -6.21
CA TYR A 74 17.16 7.09 -5.68
C TYR A 74 18.57 7.25 -6.29
N SER A 75 18.69 7.26 -7.61
CA SER A 75 19.99 7.29 -8.30
C SER A 75 20.55 8.70 -8.52
N VAL A 76 19.82 9.74 -8.15
CA VAL A 76 20.22 11.14 -8.41
C VAL A 76 20.49 11.88 -7.10
N GLU A 77 19.46 12.30 -6.39
CA GLU A 77 19.61 13.11 -5.18
C GLU A 77 20.02 12.25 -3.98
N TYR A 78 19.48 11.02 -3.83
CA TYR A 78 19.91 10.09 -2.78
C TYR A 78 21.26 9.43 -3.08
N GLN A 79 21.69 9.39 -4.37
CA GLN A 79 22.94 8.79 -4.83
C GLN A 79 23.08 7.30 -4.49
N GLY A 80 21.95 6.57 -4.52
CA GLY A 80 21.92 5.12 -4.33
C GLY A 80 22.70 4.39 -5.41
N LYS A 81 23.48 3.39 -5.02
CA LYS A 81 24.46 2.71 -5.89
C LYS A 81 23.90 1.47 -6.58
N ASP A 82 22.76 0.96 -6.12
CA ASP A 82 22.13 -0.27 -6.64
C ASP A 82 20.69 0.02 -7.13
N PRO A 83 20.52 0.61 -8.33
CA PRO A 83 19.21 0.97 -8.84
C PRO A 83 18.31 -0.25 -9.15
N HIS A 84 18.89 -1.41 -9.45
CA HIS A 84 18.15 -2.64 -9.75
C HIS A 84 18.01 -3.59 -8.56
N GLY A 85 18.58 -3.24 -7.40
CA GLY A 85 18.36 -3.96 -6.15
C GLY A 85 17.07 -3.52 -5.46
N PHE A 86 16.89 -4.00 -4.23
CA PHE A 86 15.66 -3.83 -3.44
C PHE A 86 16.04 -3.38 -2.03
N MET A 87 15.76 -2.12 -1.69
CA MET A 87 16.03 -1.59 -0.35
C MET A 87 15.36 -2.46 0.72
N THR A 88 16.13 -2.83 1.74
CA THR A 88 15.61 -3.42 2.98
C THR A 88 14.80 -2.39 3.77
N LYS A 89 14.06 -2.86 4.79
CA LYS A 89 13.31 -2.00 5.72
C LYS A 89 14.15 -0.84 6.24
N ASP A 90 15.38 -1.09 6.68
CA ASP A 90 16.25 -0.06 7.25
C ASP A 90 16.71 0.95 6.19
N GLN A 91 17.07 0.47 5.00
CA GLN A 91 17.43 1.33 3.87
C GLN A 91 16.25 2.18 3.39
N ILE A 92 15.01 1.65 3.41
CA ILE A 92 13.81 2.43 3.12
C ILE A 92 13.62 3.55 4.15
N ASN A 93 13.83 3.24 5.43
CA ASN A 93 13.71 4.24 6.50
C ASN A 93 14.78 5.32 6.39
N GLU A 94 16.02 4.96 6.02
CA GLU A 94 17.11 5.92 5.74
C GLU A 94 16.76 6.80 4.53
N TYR A 95 16.31 6.21 3.43
CA TYR A 95 15.86 6.94 2.24
C TYR A 95 14.75 7.95 2.58
N LEU A 96 13.75 7.52 3.35
CA LEU A 96 12.65 8.39 3.77
C LEU A 96 13.08 9.47 4.77
N ALA A 97 14.03 9.18 5.68
CA ALA A 97 14.58 10.20 6.58
C ALA A 97 15.29 11.30 5.80
N GLY A 98 16.06 10.94 4.77
CA GLY A 98 16.69 11.91 3.87
C GLY A 98 15.64 12.73 3.09
N PHE A 99 14.57 12.11 2.62
CA PHE A 99 13.47 12.84 1.97
C PHE A 99 12.77 13.82 2.93
N VAL A 100 12.46 13.39 4.15
CA VAL A 100 11.89 14.29 5.20
C VAL A 100 12.80 15.51 5.40
N ALA A 101 14.10 15.29 5.53
CA ALA A 101 15.07 16.39 5.71
C ALA A 101 15.15 17.32 4.49
N SER A 102 15.05 16.78 3.26
CA SER A 102 15.11 17.55 2.03
C SER A 102 13.88 18.44 1.83
N VAL A 103 12.69 17.94 2.21
CA VAL A 103 11.44 18.70 2.09
C VAL A 103 11.32 19.75 3.20
N SER A 104 11.74 19.44 4.42
CA SER A 104 11.60 20.34 5.59
C SER A 104 10.16 20.89 5.72
N ALA A 105 9.18 20.00 5.64
CA ALA A 105 7.77 20.37 5.64
C ALA A 105 7.36 21.10 6.93
N PRO A 106 6.51 22.14 6.86
CA PRO A 106 5.87 22.71 8.05
C PRO A 106 4.87 21.69 8.62
N ALA A 107 5.30 20.92 9.61
CA ALA A 107 4.53 19.79 10.13
C ALA A 107 4.30 19.87 11.65
N LEU A 108 3.13 19.44 12.08
CA LEU A 108 2.80 19.15 13.46
C LEU A 108 2.62 17.63 13.64
N GLU A 109 3.55 17.03 14.34
CA GLU A 109 3.53 15.61 14.69
C GLU A 109 2.73 15.36 15.99
N GLY A 110 2.19 14.15 16.15
CA GLY A 110 1.36 13.76 17.29
C GLY A 110 0.02 14.50 17.32
N VAL A 111 -0.52 14.88 16.16
CA VAL A 111 -1.80 15.59 16.00
C VAL A 111 -2.78 14.70 15.24
N VAL A 112 -3.78 14.20 15.93
CA VAL A 112 -4.86 13.40 15.32
C VAL A 112 -5.90 14.35 14.76
N VAL A 113 -6.13 14.32 13.44
CA VAL A 113 -7.29 14.94 12.83
C VAL A 113 -8.51 14.08 13.11
N GLN A 114 -9.53 14.67 13.73
CA GLN A 114 -10.75 14.01 14.18
C GLN A 114 -11.93 14.28 13.26
N ARG A 115 -12.00 15.49 12.66
CA ARG A 115 -13.07 15.86 11.74
C ARG A 115 -12.56 16.91 10.74
N VAL A 116 -13.04 16.82 9.51
CA VAL A 116 -12.87 17.81 8.46
C VAL A 116 -14.25 18.14 7.90
N LEU A 117 -14.67 19.39 8.03
CA LEU A 117 -15.99 19.85 7.63
C LEU A 117 -15.89 21.00 6.62
N PRO A 118 -16.63 20.95 5.50
CA PRO A 118 -16.82 22.10 4.64
C PRO A 118 -17.56 23.24 5.39
N ARG A 119 -17.13 24.49 5.21
CA ARG A 119 -17.77 25.67 5.77
C ARG A 119 -18.74 26.30 4.78
N ALA A 120 -19.86 26.83 5.29
CA ALA A 120 -20.84 27.52 4.46
C ALA A 120 -20.25 28.74 3.72
N VAL A 121 -19.24 29.39 4.31
CA VAL A 121 -18.56 30.57 3.75
C VAL A 121 -17.35 30.19 2.85
N GLY A 122 -17.16 28.90 2.55
CA GLY A 122 -16.04 28.39 1.83
C GLY A 122 -14.89 27.92 2.75
N GLY A 123 -14.03 27.02 2.22
CA GLY A 123 -12.97 26.37 2.98
C GLY A 123 -13.47 25.32 3.96
N PHE A 124 -12.65 25.00 4.95
CA PHE A 124 -12.85 23.88 5.86
C PHE A 124 -12.56 24.27 7.31
N GLU A 125 -13.24 23.60 8.23
CA GLU A 125 -12.86 23.46 9.63
C GLU A 125 -12.18 22.10 9.81
N VAL A 126 -11.05 22.09 10.53
CA VAL A 126 -10.26 20.89 10.81
C VAL A 126 -10.11 20.75 12.32
N HIS A 127 -10.89 19.84 12.91
CA HIS A 127 -10.85 19.57 14.35
C HIS A 127 -9.78 18.51 14.63
N THR A 128 -8.94 18.78 15.62
CA THR A 128 -7.81 17.92 15.96
C THR A 128 -7.71 17.66 17.46
N SER A 129 -6.87 16.71 17.85
CA SER A 129 -6.53 16.45 19.26
C SER A 129 -5.83 17.63 19.96
N ARG A 130 -5.39 18.66 19.22
CA ARG A 130 -4.70 19.85 19.76
C ARG A 130 -5.39 21.18 19.43
N GLY A 131 -6.71 21.12 19.16
CA GLY A 131 -7.51 22.29 18.84
C GLY A 131 -7.98 22.33 17.40
N GLU A 132 -8.52 23.46 17.01
CA GLU A 132 -9.17 23.67 15.71
C GLU A 132 -8.28 24.50 14.79
N PHE A 133 -8.33 24.17 13.51
CA PHE A 133 -7.73 24.92 12.42
C PHE A 133 -8.78 25.25 11.36
N THR A 134 -8.51 26.24 10.53
CA THR A 134 -9.27 26.50 9.31
C THR A 134 -8.35 26.45 8.09
N ALA A 135 -8.88 26.02 6.95
CA ALA A 135 -8.13 26.00 5.70
C ALA A 135 -9.01 26.41 4.52
N ASP A 136 -8.41 27.02 3.50
CA ASP A 136 -9.10 27.20 2.22
C ASP A 136 -9.27 25.86 1.51
N GLN A 137 -8.26 24.98 1.61
CA GLN A 137 -8.22 23.69 0.94
C GLN A 137 -7.62 22.61 1.84
N VAL A 138 -8.03 21.34 1.63
CA VAL A 138 -7.55 20.19 2.39
C VAL A 138 -7.11 19.07 1.45
N ILE A 139 -5.91 18.53 1.68
CA ILE A 139 -5.40 17.32 1.03
C ILE A 139 -5.42 16.17 2.04
N VAL A 140 -6.24 15.15 1.78
CA VAL A 140 -6.25 13.91 2.54
C VAL A 140 -5.17 12.97 1.98
N ALA A 141 -4.07 12.83 2.71
CA ALA A 141 -2.90 12.02 2.35
C ALA A 141 -2.61 10.94 3.41
N SER A 142 -3.66 10.48 4.11
CA SER A 142 -3.58 9.49 5.20
C SER A 142 -3.36 8.04 4.73
N GLY A 143 -3.31 7.80 3.41
CA GLY A 143 -3.22 6.48 2.82
C GLY A 143 -4.58 5.77 2.71
N GLY A 144 -4.56 4.46 2.45
CA GLY A 144 -5.77 3.64 2.31
C GLY A 144 -5.78 2.39 3.19
N TYR A 145 -4.76 2.21 4.03
CA TYR A 145 -4.60 1.03 4.89
C TYR A 145 -4.84 1.43 6.36
N HIS A 146 -6.12 1.69 6.74
CA HIS A 146 -6.45 2.26 8.03
C HIS A 146 -6.80 1.18 9.06
N THR A 147 -7.78 0.34 8.76
CA THR A 147 -8.30 -0.65 9.70
C THR A 147 -7.98 -2.05 9.22
N PRO A 148 -7.20 -2.84 9.96
CA PRO A 148 -6.96 -4.24 9.68
C PRO A 148 -8.26 -5.03 9.55
N ILE A 149 -8.37 -5.84 8.50
CA ILE A 149 -9.51 -6.75 8.36
C ILE A 149 -9.23 -8.01 9.16
N ILE A 150 -10.06 -8.24 10.17
CA ILE A 150 -10.10 -9.48 10.98
C ILE A 150 -11.49 -10.11 10.76
N PRO A 151 -11.58 -11.37 10.32
CA PRO A 151 -12.88 -11.97 10.07
C PRO A 151 -13.60 -12.28 11.39
N ARG A 152 -14.93 -12.20 11.42
CA ARG A 152 -15.73 -12.46 12.65
C ARG A 152 -15.46 -13.83 13.28
N LEU A 153 -15.08 -14.83 12.49
CA LEU A 153 -14.74 -16.15 13.02
C LEU A 153 -13.52 -16.12 13.96
N ALA A 154 -12.66 -15.09 13.86
CA ALA A 154 -11.51 -14.90 14.74
C ALA A 154 -11.91 -14.79 16.22
N GLU A 155 -13.10 -14.25 16.53
CA GLU A 155 -13.63 -14.13 17.88
C GLU A 155 -13.90 -15.51 18.53
N ARG A 156 -14.04 -16.57 17.73
CA ARG A 156 -14.29 -17.94 18.20
C ARG A 156 -13.04 -18.81 18.26
N VAL A 157 -11.92 -18.30 17.79
CA VAL A 157 -10.62 -18.99 17.93
C VAL A 157 -10.23 -18.99 19.41
N SER A 158 -9.70 -20.13 19.88
CA SER A 158 -9.22 -20.27 21.27
C SER A 158 -8.26 -19.15 21.64
N THR A 159 -8.41 -18.59 22.84
CA THR A 159 -7.50 -17.56 23.38
C THR A 159 -6.08 -18.07 23.65
N GLN A 160 -5.85 -19.38 23.56
CA GLN A 160 -4.51 -19.97 23.62
C GLN A 160 -3.75 -19.83 22.31
N ILE A 161 -4.43 -19.52 21.20
CA ILE A 161 -3.81 -19.27 19.90
C ILE A 161 -3.61 -17.77 19.74
N THR A 162 -2.37 -17.35 19.56
CA THR A 162 -2.02 -15.96 19.29
C THR A 162 -2.55 -15.54 17.93
N GLN A 163 -3.31 -14.46 17.87
CA GLN A 163 -3.83 -13.91 16.63
C GLN A 163 -3.27 -12.52 16.41
N ILE A 164 -2.66 -12.28 15.27
CA ILE A 164 -2.15 -10.98 14.85
C ILE A 164 -2.57 -10.66 13.42
N HIS A 165 -2.64 -9.39 13.10
CA HIS A 165 -2.73 -8.93 11.69
C HIS A 165 -1.33 -8.76 11.09
N SER A 166 -1.21 -8.83 9.76
CA SER A 166 0.07 -8.68 9.03
C SER A 166 0.86 -7.43 9.40
N GLU A 167 0.22 -6.33 9.77
CA GLU A 167 0.90 -5.10 10.22
C GLU A 167 1.63 -5.25 11.56
N GLN A 168 1.23 -6.23 12.38
CA GLN A 168 1.83 -6.51 13.68
C GLN A 168 2.95 -7.56 13.61
N TYR A 169 3.04 -8.30 12.50
CA TYR A 169 4.09 -9.30 12.31
C TYR A 169 5.47 -8.62 12.22
N ARG A 170 6.47 -9.17 12.89
CA ARG A 170 7.85 -8.68 12.90
C ARG A 170 8.84 -9.70 12.37
N ASN A 171 8.85 -10.88 12.92
CA ASN A 171 9.73 -12.02 12.56
C ASN A 171 9.15 -13.31 13.12
N ALA A 172 9.73 -14.45 12.79
CA ALA A 172 9.29 -15.76 13.25
C ALA A 172 9.44 -15.94 14.78
N GLU A 173 10.44 -15.32 15.39
CA GLU A 173 10.75 -15.38 16.82
C GLU A 173 9.76 -14.58 17.65
N SER A 174 9.08 -13.60 17.07
CA SER A 174 8.04 -12.80 17.75
C SER A 174 6.74 -13.57 18.01
N LEU A 175 6.58 -14.74 17.38
CA LEU A 175 5.43 -15.63 17.57
C LEU A 175 5.77 -16.77 18.53
N PRO A 176 4.78 -17.25 19.32
CA PRO A 176 4.94 -18.45 20.15
C PRO A 176 5.50 -19.64 19.35
N GLU A 177 6.29 -20.49 20.01
CA GLU A 177 6.74 -21.75 19.40
C GLU A 177 5.56 -22.61 18.94
N GLY A 178 5.72 -23.32 17.81
CA GLY A 178 4.69 -24.17 17.21
C GLY A 178 4.42 -23.80 15.76
N ASN A 179 3.33 -24.31 15.24
CA ASN A 179 2.97 -24.14 13.84
C ASN A 179 2.16 -22.85 13.63
N VAL A 180 2.28 -22.25 12.44
CA VAL A 180 1.66 -20.97 12.12
C VAL A 180 0.69 -21.12 10.94
N LEU A 181 -0.53 -20.63 11.12
CA LEU A 181 -1.49 -20.46 10.02
C LEU A 181 -1.42 -19.02 9.51
N VAL A 182 -1.15 -18.84 8.23
CA VAL A 182 -1.26 -17.57 7.52
C VAL A 182 -2.55 -17.58 6.70
N VAL A 183 -3.41 -16.58 6.87
CA VAL A 183 -4.68 -16.49 6.14
C VAL A 183 -4.63 -15.37 5.12
N GLY A 184 -4.68 -15.74 3.84
CA GLY A 184 -4.53 -14.86 2.69
C GLY A 184 -3.14 -14.93 2.07
N SER A 185 -3.09 -15.01 0.74
CA SER A 185 -1.87 -15.13 -0.07
C SER A 185 -1.66 -13.93 -1.00
N GLY A 186 -2.16 -12.75 -0.60
CA GLY A 186 -1.78 -11.48 -1.25
C GLY A 186 -0.31 -11.14 -0.95
N GLN A 187 0.14 -9.94 -1.36
CA GLN A 187 1.55 -9.55 -1.23
C GLN A 187 2.11 -9.76 0.19
N SER A 188 1.40 -9.31 1.24
CA SER A 188 1.87 -9.50 2.63
C SER A 188 1.83 -10.96 3.06
N GLY A 189 0.74 -11.69 2.73
CA GLY A 189 0.59 -13.08 3.17
C GLY A 189 1.60 -14.01 2.53
N ALA A 190 1.86 -13.86 1.23
CA ALA A 190 2.85 -14.67 0.52
C ALA A 190 4.27 -14.42 1.05
N GLN A 191 4.65 -13.16 1.32
CA GLN A 191 5.96 -12.81 1.88
C GLN A 191 6.12 -13.23 3.35
N ILE A 192 5.07 -13.11 4.18
CA ILE A 192 5.12 -13.55 5.58
C ILE A 192 5.17 -15.09 5.66
N ALA A 193 4.41 -15.78 4.80
CA ALA A 193 4.50 -17.24 4.71
C ALA A 193 5.90 -17.69 4.26
N GLU A 194 6.51 -16.99 3.31
CA GLU A 194 7.90 -17.18 2.90
C GLU A 194 8.88 -16.97 4.08
N ASP A 195 8.74 -15.86 4.80
CA ASP A 195 9.62 -15.51 5.92
C ASP A 195 9.58 -16.57 7.03
N LEU A 196 8.39 -17.00 7.41
CA LEU A 196 8.16 -18.05 8.39
C LEU A 196 8.73 -19.40 7.91
N HIS A 197 8.52 -19.75 6.64
CA HIS A 197 9.03 -20.99 6.04
C HIS A 197 10.58 -21.03 6.02
N LEU A 198 11.20 -19.93 5.60
CA LEU A 198 12.66 -19.79 5.58
C LEU A 198 13.28 -19.77 6.99
N ALA A 199 12.53 -19.32 7.99
CA ALA A 199 12.91 -19.43 9.40
C ALA A 199 12.71 -20.85 9.97
N GLY A 200 12.29 -21.83 9.17
CA GLY A 200 12.09 -23.21 9.59
C GLY A 200 10.79 -23.49 10.33
N ARG A 201 9.83 -22.55 10.33
CA ARG A 201 8.50 -22.77 10.94
C ARG A 201 7.66 -23.65 10.01
N LYS A 202 6.88 -24.54 10.59
CA LYS A 202 5.82 -25.25 9.85
C LYS A 202 4.69 -24.27 9.57
N VAL A 203 4.47 -23.98 8.30
CA VAL A 203 3.48 -23.01 7.83
C VAL A 203 2.29 -23.71 7.19
N TYR A 204 1.10 -23.28 7.55
CA TYR A 204 -0.18 -23.57 6.93
C TYR A 204 -0.65 -22.29 6.25
N LEU A 205 -1.01 -22.32 4.98
CA LEU A 205 -1.39 -21.12 4.22
C LEU A 205 -2.77 -21.30 3.57
N ALA A 206 -3.71 -20.43 3.94
CA ALA A 206 -4.98 -20.30 3.24
C ALA A 206 -4.79 -19.41 2.00
N VAL A 207 -4.85 -20.02 0.81
CA VAL A 207 -4.57 -19.37 -0.47
C VAL A 207 -5.82 -18.65 -0.98
N GLY A 208 -5.65 -17.39 -1.35
CA GLY A 208 -6.66 -16.55 -2.03
C GLY A 208 -6.42 -16.48 -3.54
N ASP A 209 -7.06 -15.48 -4.17
CA ASP A 209 -7.05 -15.31 -5.63
C ASP A 209 -5.96 -14.31 -6.12
N ALA A 210 -4.99 -13.98 -5.28
CA ALA A 210 -3.94 -13.03 -5.64
C ALA A 210 -3.06 -13.59 -6.78
N PRO A 211 -2.83 -12.79 -7.84
CA PRO A 211 -1.99 -13.20 -8.95
C PRO A 211 -0.50 -13.17 -8.55
N ARG A 212 0.34 -13.87 -9.31
CA ARG A 212 1.79 -13.80 -9.20
C ARG A 212 2.44 -13.33 -10.49
N CYS A 213 3.70 -12.88 -10.41
CA CYS A 213 4.55 -12.61 -11.56
C CYS A 213 5.95 -13.19 -11.33
N ALA A 214 6.71 -13.35 -12.40
CA ALA A 214 8.14 -13.63 -12.30
C ALA A 214 8.87 -12.46 -11.64
N ARG A 215 9.94 -12.74 -10.88
CA ARG A 215 10.86 -11.68 -10.49
C ARG A 215 11.74 -11.30 -11.66
N PHE A 216 12.37 -12.30 -12.26
CA PHE A 216 13.23 -12.12 -13.44
C PHE A 216 12.69 -12.94 -14.60
N TYR A 217 12.71 -12.36 -15.78
CA TYR A 217 12.37 -13.04 -17.03
C TYR A 217 13.30 -12.56 -18.15
N ARG A 218 13.83 -13.47 -18.93
CA ARG A 218 14.77 -13.20 -20.03
C ARG A 218 15.93 -12.28 -19.63
N GLY A 219 16.50 -12.54 -18.44
CA GLY A 219 17.69 -11.85 -17.92
C GLY A 219 17.45 -10.47 -17.32
N LYS A 220 16.19 -10.02 -17.20
CA LYS A 220 15.82 -8.70 -16.65
C LYS A 220 14.67 -8.84 -15.64
N ASP A 221 14.59 -7.92 -14.68
CA ASP A 221 13.45 -7.82 -13.78
C ASP A 221 12.16 -7.58 -14.58
N VAL A 222 11.08 -8.27 -14.19
CA VAL A 222 9.76 -8.08 -14.84
C VAL A 222 9.27 -6.64 -14.70
N VAL A 223 9.60 -5.95 -13.60
CA VAL A 223 9.27 -4.52 -13.43
C VAL A 223 9.99 -3.65 -14.45
N ASP A 224 11.25 -3.96 -14.80
CA ASP A 224 12.00 -3.25 -15.84
C ASP A 224 11.35 -3.45 -17.21
N TRP A 225 10.96 -4.70 -17.54
CA TRP A 225 10.23 -4.99 -18.79
C TRP A 225 8.91 -4.22 -18.86
N LEU A 226 8.12 -4.27 -17.79
CA LEU A 226 6.82 -3.58 -17.74
C LEU A 226 6.97 -2.06 -17.86
N ALA A 227 8.06 -1.48 -17.33
CA ALA A 227 8.37 -0.06 -17.49
C ALA A 227 8.69 0.29 -18.95
N GLU A 228 9.54 -0.51 -19.60
CA GLU A 228 9.86 -0.31 -21.02
C GLU A 228 8.63 -0.47 -21.94
N MET A 229 7.70 -1.34 -21.55
CA MET A 229 6.41 -1.52 -22.23
C MET A 229 5.40 -0.40 -21.94
N GLY A 230 5.75 0.60 -21.12
CA GLY A 230 4.87 1.72 -20.75
C GLY A 230 3.74 1.38 -19.78
N TYR A 231 3.78 0.22 -19.12
CA TYR A 231 2.71 -0.23 -18.22
C TYR A 231 2.44 0.75 -17.07
N TYR A 232 3.48 1.37 -16.52
CA TYR A 232 3.35 2.29 -15.38
C TYR A 232 2.87 3.69 -15.75
N ASP A 233 2.75 3.98 -17.06
CA ASP A 233 2.21 5.24 -17.58
C ASP A 233 0.70 5.16 -17.88
N ILE A 234 0.13 3.96 -17.84
CA ILE A 234 -1.31 3.75 -18.08
C ILE A 234 -2.10 4.40 -16.93
N GLY A 235 -2.90 5.40 -17.27
CA GLY A 235 -3.84 6.03 -16.33
C GLY A 235 -5.16 5.28 -16.24
N VAL A 236 -5.90 5.47 -15.16
CA VAL A 236 -7.24 4.88 -14.95
C VAL A 236 -8.19 5.19 -16.11
N ASP A 237 -8.10 6.37 -16.71
CA ASP A 237 -8.91 6.82 -17.85
C ASP A 237 -8.61 6.12 -19.17
N THR A 238 -7.43 5.51 -19.30
CA THR A 238 -7.01 4.74 -20.49
C THR A 238 -6.90 3.23 -20.20
N HIS A 239 -6.90 2.82 -18.93
CA HIS A 239 -6.82 1.42 -18.54
C HIS A 239 -8.04 0.62 -19.05
N PRO A 240 -7.88 -0.64 -19.56
CA PRO A 240 -9.01 -1.44 -20.06
C PRO A 240 -10.15 -1.63 -19.07
N LEU A 241 -9.83 -1.75 -17.77
CA LEU A 241 -10.82 -1.88 -16.69
C LEU A 241 -11.32 -0.53 -16.14
N ARG A 242 -10.79 0.59 -16.64
CA ARG A 242 -11.13 1.91 -16.10
C ARG A 242 -11.01 1.91 -14.57
N GLU A 243 -11.97 2.51 -13.86
CA GLU A 243 -12.01 2.55 -12.40
C GLU A 243 -12.05 1.17 -11.72
N GLY A 244 -12.49 0.13 -12.42
CA GLY A 244 -12.49 -1.24 -11.91
C GLY A 244 -11.08 -1.79 -11.60
N VAL A 245 -10.02 -1.17 -12.14
CA VAL A 245 -8.63 -1.54 -11.80
C VAL A 245 -8.30 -1.34 -10.32
N ARG A 246 -9.04 -0.44 -9.63
CA ARG A 246 -8.86 -0.18 -8.20
C ARG A 246 -9.24 -1.36 -7.30
N ASP A 247 -10.08 -2.26 -7.80
CA ASP A 247 -10.49 -3.48 -7.09
C ASP A 247 -9.51 -4.65 -7.31
N ASN A 248 -8.49 -4.49 -8.18
CA ASN A 248 -7.53 -5.55 -8.48
C ASN A 248 -6.50 -5.72 -7.37
N THR A 249 -6.24 -6.97 -7.01
CA THR A 249 -5.14 -7.34 -6.12
C THR A 249 -3.80 -7.27 -6.86
N ASN A 250 -2.77 -6.72 -6.21
CA ASN A 250 -1.42 -6.70 -6.76
C ASN A 250 -0.82 -8.12 -6.82
N HIS A 251 0.06 -8.34 -7.78
CA HIS A 251 0.88 -9.56 -7.89
C HIS A 251 1.78 -9.70 -6.66
N TYR A 252 1.91 -10.90 -6.12
CA TYR A 252 2.90 -11.15 -5.08
C TYR A 252 4.25 -11.54 -5.70
N VAL A 253 5.29 -10.99 -5.12
CA VAL A 253 6.70 -11.15 -5.50
C VAL A 253 7.56 -10.64 -4.35
N THR A 254 8.82 -11.03 -4.27
CA THR A 254 9.72 -10.55 -3.22
C THR A 254 10.96 -9.86 -3.80
N GLY A 255 11.47 -8.86 -3.05
CA GLY A 255 12.81 -8.29 -3.25
C GLY A 255 13.85 -8.86 -2.30
N ARG A 256 13.47 -9.81 -1.43
CA ARG A 256 14.37 -10.45 -0.46
C ARG A 256 15.53 -11.16 -1.20
N ASP A 257 16.72 -11.07 -0.64
CA ASP A 257 17.94 -11.71 -1.13
C ASP A 257 18.25 -11.38 -2.61
N GLY A 258 18.02 -10.13 -3.02
CA GLY A 258 18.23 -9.68 -4.39
C GLY A 258 17.07 -9.94 -5.34
N GLY A 259 15.97 -10.42 -4.82
CA GLY A 259 14.73 -10.70 -5.56
C GLY A 259 14.63 -12.13 -6.07
N ARG A 260 13.47 -12.72 -5.89
CA ARG A 260 13.13 -14.06 -6.37
C ARG A 260 11.63 -14.23 -6.56
N ASP A 261 11.25 -15.30 -7.23
CA ASP A 261 9.85 -15.70 -7.31
C ASP A 261 9.37 -16.23 -5.96
N ILE A 262 8.17 -15.89 -5.57
CA ILE A 262 7.43 -16.63 -4.54
C ILE A 262 6.63 -17.70 -5.27
N ASP A 263 7.06 -18.95 -5.15
CA ASP A 263 6.39 -20.10 -5.74
C ASP A 263 5.77 -20.97 -4.64
N LEU A 264 4.45 -20.81 -4.43
CA LEU A 264 3.72 -21.55 -3.41
C LEU A 264 3.72 -23.06 -3.68
N ARG A 265 3.79 -23.50 -4.94
CA ARG A 265 3.87 -24.93 -5.28
C ARG A 265 5.21 -25.52 -4.87
N ARG A 266 6.30 -24.77 -5.06
CA ARG A 266 7.62 -25.18 -4.57
C ARG A 266 7.61 -25.26 -3.04
N PHE A 267 7.06 -24.28 -2.35
CA PHE A 267 6.94 -24.33 -0.89
C PHE A 267 6.12 -25.52 -0.41
N ALA A 268 5.09 -25.94 -1.17
CA ALA A 268 4.36 -27.16 -0.85
C ALA A 268 5.25 -28.42 -0.93
N THR A 269 6.16 -28.51 -1.91
CA THR A 269 7.13 -29.63 -1.97
C THR A 269 8.15 -29.59 -0.83
N GLU A 270 8.41 -28.41 -0.27
CA GLU A 270 9.31 -28.15 0.85
C GLU A 270 8.60 -28.32 2.21
N GLY A 271 7.30 -28.65 2.21
CA GLY A 271 6.53 -28.97 3.42
C GLY A 271 5.58 -27.91 3.92
N MET A 272 5.39 -26.79 3.22
CA MET A 272 4.28 -25.84 3.51
C MET A 272 2.95 -26.50 3.16
N GLU A 273 1.96 -26.39 4.06
CA GLU A 273 0.62 -26.96 3.85
C GLU A 273 -0.29 -25.90 3.25
N LEU A 274 -0.81 -26.17 2.05
CA LEU A 274 -1.70 -25.23 1.35
C LEU A 274 -3.16 -25.66 1.43
N PHE A 275 -4.04 -24.68 1.64
CA PHE A 275 -5.49 -24.83 1.67
C PHE A 275 -6.14 -23.82 0.73
N GLY A 276 -7.38 -24.08 0.33
CA GLY A 276 -8.19 -23.11 -0.36
C GLY A 276 -8.62 -21.94 0.54
N ARG A 277 -9.56 -21.14 0.07
CA ARG A 277 -10.04 -19.98 0.83
C ARG A 277 -10.72 -20.41 2.14
N LEU A 278 -10.34 -19.79 3.25
CA LEU A 278 -10.96 -20.00 4.55
C LEU A 278 -12.45 -19.63 4.51
N GLN A 279 -13.32 -20.50 5.01
CA GLN A 279 -14.77 -20.34 5.02
C GLN A 279 -15.36 -20.21 6.42
N SER A 280 -15.05 -21.14 7.32
CA SER A 280 -15.68 -21.18 8.64
C SER A 280 -14.78 -21.80 9.70
N LEU A 281 -15.23 -21.67 10.96
CA LEU A 281 -14.66 -22.32 12.12
C LEU A 281 -15.82 -22.98 12.90
N GLN A 282 -15.68 -24.27 13.21
CA GLN A 282 -16.55 -24.99 14.12
C GLN A 282 -15.68 -25.69 15.16
N ASP A 283 -15.91 -25.37 16.43
CA ASP A 283 -15.06 -25.79 17.55
C ASP A 283 -13.59 -25.43 17.29
N SER A 284 -12.69 -26.40 17.11
CA SER A 284 -11.28 -26.20 16.72
C SER A 284 -11.00 -26.42 15.25
N THR A 285 -12.01 -26.76 14.44
CA THR A 285 -11.82 -27.15 13.05
C THR A 285 -12.17 -25.99 12.09
N LEU A 286 -11.18 -25.54 11.35
CA LEU A 286 -11.34 -24.62 10.21
C LEU A 286 -11.79 -25.41 8.97
N THR A 287 -12.72 -24.82 8.21
CA THR A 287 -13.09 -25.34 6.89
C THR A 287 -12.64 -24.39 5.79
N PHE A 288 -12.27 -24.96 4.65
CA PHE A 288 -11.76 -24.24 3.48
C PHE A 288 -12.54 -24.64 2.23
N ALA A 289 -12.63 -23.73 1.28
CA ALA A 289 -13.19 -24.03 -0.04
C ALA A 289 -12.28 -25.02 -0.79
N SER A 290 -12.90 -25.90 -1.57
CA SER A 290 -12.17 -26.78 -2.51
C SER A 290 -11.84 -26.01 -3.79
N ASN A 291 -10.96 -25.01 -3.67
CA ASN A 291 -10.55 -24.12 -4.77
C ASN A 291 -9.04 -23.87 -4.81
N LEU A 292 -8.25 -24.62 -4.05
CA LEU A 292 -6.80 -24.45 -3.99
C LEU A 292 -6.15 -24.58 -5.37
N ARG A 293 -6.47 -25.68 -6.08
CA ARG A 293 -5.95 -25.92 -7.44
C ARG A 293 -6.31 -24.77 -8.37
N GLN A 294 -7.57 -24.36 -8.36
CA GLN A 294 -8.04 -23.25 -9.20
C GLN A 294 -7.29 -21.94 -8.91
N SER A 295 -7.09 -21.59 -7.63
CA SER A 295 -6.37 -20.37 -7.24
C SER A 295 -4.92 -20.40 -7.70
N LEU A 296 -4.23 -21.53 -7.52
CA LEU A 296 -2.86 -21.71 -7.98
C LEU A 296 -2.73 -21.67 -9.52
N ASP A 297 -3.62 -22.37 -10.23
CA ASP A 297 -3.63 -22.38 -11.70
C ASP A 297 -3.91 -20.98 -12.27
N SER A 298 -4.81 -20.22 -11.62
CA SER A 298 -5.11 -18.85 -12.01
C SER A 298 -3.91 -17.92 -11.82
N ALA A 299 -3.17 -18.07 -10.71
CA ALA A 299 -1.96 -17.30 -10.46
C ALA A 299 -0.85 -17.63 -11.48
N ASP A 300 -0.66 -18.91 -11.83
CA ASP A 300 0.28 -19.36 -12.86
C ASP A 300 -0.08 -18.89 -14.26
N ALA A 301 -1.38 -18.85 -14.57
CA ALA A 301 -1.88 -18.32 -15.85
C ALA A 301 -1.55 -16.82 -15.99
N VAL A 302 -1.64 -16.04 -14.91
CA VAL A 302 -1.22 -14.63 -14.92
C VAL A 302 0.28 -14.50 -15.11
N TYR A 303 1.08 -15.28 -14.39
CA TYR A 303 2.54 -15.35 -14.54
C TYR A 303 2.94 -15.58 -16.00
N ASN A 304 2.43 -16.65 -16.61
CA ASN A 304 2.74 -16.99 -18.00
C ASN A 304 2.22 -15.95 -19.01
N ARG A 305 1.07 -15.33 -18.75
CA ARG A 305 0.54 -14.26 -19.60
C ARG A 305 1.41 -13.00 -19.60
N ILE A 306 1.95 -12.61 -18.44
CA ILE A 306 2.89 -11.50 -18.34
C ILE A 306 4.16 -11.82 -19.15
N ASN A 307 4.73 -13.00 -18.96
CA ASN A 307 5.93 -13.44 -19.68
C ASN A 307 5.68 -13.47 -21.19
N ALA A 308 4.55 -14.00 -21.65
CA ALA A 308 4.19 -14.00 -23.07
C ALA A 308 4.03 -12.58 -23.66
N SER A 309 3.55 -11.61 -22.84
CA SER A 309 3.49 -10.21 -23.30
C SER A 309 4.88 -9.59 -23.44
N ILE A 310 5.82 -9.97 -22.57
CA ILE A 310 7.23 -9.57 -22.68
C ILE A 310 7.87 -10.22 -23.91
N ASP A 311 7.62 -11.51 -24.17
CA ASP A 311 8.11 -12.19 -25.38
C ASP A 311 7.66 -11.51 -26.67
N LYS A 312 6.38 -11.13 -26.71
CA LYS A 312 5.82 -10.38 -27.83
C LYS A 312 6.53 -9.03 -28.02
N TYR A 313 6.72 -8.29 -26.92
CA TYR A 313 7.41 -6.99 -26.94
C TYR A 313 8.86 -7.12 -27.45
N ILE A 314 9.61 -8.11 -26.94
CA ILE A 314 10.98 -8.42 -27.37
C ILE A 314 11.03 -8.70 -28.87
N LEU A 315 10.10 -9.52 -29.38
CA LEU A 315 10.02 -9.87 -30.80
C LEU A 315 9.69 -8.63 -31.67
N GLU A 316 8.70 -7.85 -31.27
CA GLU A 316 8.25 -6.66 -32.02
C GLU A 316 9.32 -5.56 -32.10
N HIS A 317 10.21 -5.48 -31.10
CA HIS A 317 11.27 -4.46 -31.04
C HIS A 317 12.65 -5.00 -31.41
N GLY A 318 12.78 -6.28 -31.78
CA GLY A 318 14.04 -6.89 -32.17
C GLY A 318 15.10 -6.88 -31.05
N ILE A 319 14.67 -7.03 -29.79
CA ILE A 319 15.55 -6.96 -28.64
C ILE A 319 16.29 -8.30 -28.48
N ASP A 320 17.63 -8.25 -28.34
CA ASP A 320 18.42 -9.41 -27.98
C ASP A 320 18.27 -9.69 -26.47
N ALA A 321 17.66 -10.80 -26.12
CA ALA A 321 17.37 -11.19 -24.75
C ALA A 321 17.62 -12.69 -24.55
N GLN A 322 17.92 -13.07 -23.30
CA GLN A 322 18.11 -14.48 -22.92
C GLN A 322 16.89 -15.33 -23.29
N ALA A 323 17.06 -16.65 -23.41
CA ALA A 323 15.94 -17.57 -23.60
C ALA A 323 14.99 -17.49 -22.39
N GLY A 324 13.69 -17.49 -22.66
CA GLY A 324 12.66 -17.58 -21.63
C GLY A 324 12.02 -18.96 -21.61
N GLU A 325 11.51 -19.35 -20.46
CA GLU A 325 10.80 -20.60 -20.26
C GLU A 325 9.37 -20.34 -19.82
N VAL A 326 8.44 -21.15 -20.32
CA VAL A 326 7.06 -21.18 -19.82
C VAL A 326 7.07 -21.92 -18.48
N TYR A 327 6.52 -21.26 -17.44
CA TYR A 327 6.39 -21.90 -16.15
C TYR A 327 5.46 -23.12 -16.24
N SER A 328 5.92 -24.22 -15.68
CA SER A 328 5.16 -25.46 -15.53
C SER A 328 5.09 -25.87 -14.05
N PRO A 329 3.89 -26.16 -13.52
CA PRO A 329 3.71 -26.54 -12.12
C PRO A 329 4.52 -27.78 -11.73
N GLN A 330 5.38 -27.67 -10.70
CA GLN A 330 6.14 -28.80 -10.16
C GLN A 330 5.34 -29.62 -9.15
N TRP A 331 4.25 -29.08 -8.65
CA TRP A 331 3.38 -29.71 -7.68
C TRP A 331 1.92 -29.33 -7.92
N THR A 332 1.03 -30.29 -7.74
CA THR A 332 -0.41 -30.09 -7.77
C THR A 332 -1.01 -30.96 -6.67
N PRO A 333 -2.01 -30.48 -5.89
CA PRO A 333 -2.61 -31.32 -4.87
C PRO A 333 -3.33 -32.50 -5.51
N GLU A 334 -2.99 -33.71 -5.06
CA GLU A 334 -3.72 -34.92 -5.48
C GLU A 334 -5.16 -34.86 -5.00
N GLN A 335 -5.36 -34.48 -3.73
CA GLN A 335 -6.64 -34.19 -3.11
C GLN A 335 -6.54 -32.88 -2.33
N GLU A 336 -7.53 -32.01 -2.52
CA GLU A 336 -7.60 -30.79 -1.75
C GLU A 336 -8.09 -31.07 -0.32
N ARG A 337 -7.30 -30.65 0.65
CA ARG A 337 -7.70 -30.68 2.07
C ARG A 337 -8.61 -29.49 2.36
N THR A 338 -9.80 -29.77 2.87
CA THR A 338 -10.80 -28.74 3.16
C THR A 338 -11.05 -28.53 4.64
N GLU A 339 -10.31 -29.26 5.53
CA GLU A 339 -10.45 -29.15 6.96
C GLU A 339 -9.08 -29.12 7.63
N LEU A 340 -8.97 -28.35 8.72
CA LEU A 340 -7.79 -28.26 9.57
C LEU A 340 -8.23 -28.12 11.04
N ASP A 341 -8.00 -29.13 11.84
CA ASP A 341 -8.13 -29.00 13.29
C ASP A 341 -6.89 -28.26 13.84
N LEU A 342 -7.12 -27.09 14.42
CA LEU A 342 -6.07 -26.21 14.94
C LEU A 342 -5.23 -26.87 16.04
N ASN A 343 -5.88 -27.65 16.91
CA ASN A 343 -5.20 -28.32 18.02
C ASN A 343 -4.37 -29.51 17.52
N ALA A 344 -4.97 -30.37 16.70
CA ALA A 344 -4.28 -31.52 16.12
C ALA A 344 -3.11 -31.10 15.22
N ALA A 345 -3.24 -29.97 14.53
CA ALA A 345 -2.17 -29.39 13.71
C ALA A 345 -1.13 -28.61 14.52
N GLY A 346 -1.27 -28.48 15.84
CA GLY A 346 -0.34 -27.74 16.68
C GLY A 346 -0.22 -26.27 16.32
N ILE A 347 -1.30 -25.64 15.86
CA ILE A 347 -1.32 -24.22 15.53
C ILE A 347 -1.28 -23.39 16.80
N THR A 348 -0.23 -22.59 16.96
CA THR A 348 -0.04 -21.68 18.09
C THR A 348 -0.27 -20.23 17.70
N SER A 349 -0.22 -19.93 16.39
CA SER A 349 -0.39 -18.56 15.91
C SER A 349 -1.17 -18.52 14.60
N ILE A 350 -2.00 -17.48 14.43
CA ILE A 350 -2.68 -17.15 13.19
C ILE A 350 -2.28 -15.72 12.80
N VAL A 351 -1.81 -15.56 11.55
CA VAL A 351 -1.50 -14.25 10.97
C VAL A 351 -2.55 -13.91 9.91
N TRP A 352 -3.38 -12.90 10.19
CA TRP A 352 -4.41 -12.42 9.28
C TRP A 352 -3.81 -11.50 8.22
N CYS A 353 -3.75 -11.96 6.97
CA CYS A 353 -3.18 -11.26 5.82
C CYS A 353 -4.24 -10.93 4.76
N ILE A 354 -5.45 -10.57 5.19
CA ILE A 354 -6.61 -10.35 4.33
C ILE A 354 -6.90 -8.88 4.02
N GLY A 355 -5.92 -8.02 4.29
CA GLY A 355 -5.93 -6.62 3.88
C GLY A 355 -6.51 -5.66 4.91
N PHE A 356 -6.90 -4.49 4.43
CA PHE A 356 -7.36 -3.36 5.24
C PHE A 356 -8.63 -2.75 4.66
N THR A 357 -9.42 -2.13 5.52
CA THR A 357 -10.53 -1.27 5.12
C THR A 357 -10.10 0.19 5.29
N PRO A 358 -10.31 1.07 4.29
CA PRO A 358 -10.12 2.49 4.48
C PRO A 358 -11.17 3.06 5.43
N ASP A 359 -10.76 3.99 6.28
CA ASP A 359 -11.66 4.75 7.14
C ASP A 359 -11.44 6.26 6.93
N PHE A 360 -12.40 6.87 6.29
CA PHE A 360 -12.47 8.31 6.05
C PHE A 360 -13.71 8.94 6.72
N SER A 361 -14.31 8.26 7.71
CA SER A 361 -15.53 8.73 8.41
C SER A 361 -15.35 10.10 9.07
N TRP A 362 -14.13 10.50 9.35
CA TRP A 362 -13.76 11.81 9.88
C TRP A 362 -13.80 12.94 8.83
N VAL A 363 -13.97 12.63 7.55
CA VAL A 363 -14.17 13.63 6.48
C VAL A 363 -15.66 13.76 6.21
N GLU A 364 -16.28 14.81 6.74
CA GLU A 364 -17.72 15.01 6.67
C GLU A 364 -18.13 15.81 5.43
N ALA A 365 -17.81 15.25 4.25
CA ALA A 365 -18.17 15.80 2.95
C ALA A 365 -18.89 14.74 2.10
N PRO A 366 -19.86 15.12 1.24
CA PRO A 366 -20.66 14.17 0.45
C PRO A 366 -19.90 13.66 -0.78
N VAL A 367 -18.70 13.08 -0.56
CA VAL A 367 -17.81 12.63 -1.63
C VAL A 367 -17.60 11.12 -1.65
N PHE A 368 -18.21 10.39 -0.72
CA PHE A 368 -17.97 8.95 -0.57
C PHE A 368 -19.07 8.10 -1.22
N ASN A 369 -18.69 6.98 -1.83
CA ASN A 369 -19.63 5.98 -2.31
C ASN A 369 -20.14 5.09 -1.16
N GLY A 370 -21.08 4.17 -1.45
CA GLY A 370 -21.66 3.26 -0.45
C GLY A 370 -20.67 2.30 0.23
N ARG A 371 -19.42 2.19 -0.28
CA ARG A 371 -18.33 1.42 0.32
C ARG A 371 -17.35 2.29 1.13
N GLY A 372 -17.63 3.59 1.30
CA GLY A 372 -16.75 4.53 2.00
C GLY A 372 -15.50 4.97 1.20
N HIS A 373 -15.44 4.67 -0.09
CA HIS A 373 -14.35 5.12 -0.95
C HIS A 373 -14.64 6.50 -1.52
N PRO A 374 -13.66 7.43 -1.57
CA PRO A 374 -13.87 8.76 -2.11
C PRO A 374 -14.09 8.71 -3.63
N GLY A 375 -15.11 9.41 -4.10
CA GLY A 375 -15.33 9.70 -5.50
C GLY A 375 -14.40 10.84 -5.95
N HIS A 376 -13.53 10.57 -6.92
CA HIS A 376 -12.56 11.57 -7.39
C HIS A 376 -12.14 11.32 -8.83
N LYS A 377 -11.68 12.38 -9.49
CA LYS A 377 -10.91 12.29 -10.73
C LYS A 377 -9.47 12.72 -10.45
N ARG A 378 -8.53 11.78 -10.47
CA ARG A 378 -7.11 12.00 -10.16
C ARG A 378 -6.90 12.80 -8.85
N GLY A 379 -7.62 12.42 -7.80
CA GLY A 379 -7.55 13.04 -6.48
C GLY A 379 -8.46 14.25 -6.26
N ILE A 380 -8.99 14.88 -7.29
CA ILE A 380 -9.91 16.01 -7.19
C ILE A 380 -11.34 15.48 -6.95
N THR A 381 -11.99 15.92 -5.87
CA THR A 381 -13.34 15.50 -5.52
C THR A 381 -14.40 16.46 -6.05
N ALA A 382 -15.69 16.08 -5.90
CA ALA A 382 -16.81 16.98 -6.19
C ALA A 382 -16.96 18.12 -5.16
N GLN A 383 -16.38 17.98 -3.96
CA GLN A 383 -16.33 19.05 -2.97
C GLN A 383 -15.18 20.00 -3.29
N PRO A 384 -15.44 21.25 -3.70
CA PRO A 384 -14.38 22.20 -4.00
C PRO A 384 -13.40 22.36 -2.83
N GLY A 385 -12.10 22.30 -3.12
CA GLY A 385 -11.04 22.44 -2.13
C GLY A 385 -10.71 21.16 -1.34
N LEU A 386 -11.39 20.04 -1.60
CA LEU A 386 -11.09 18.74 -0.96
C LEU A 386 -10.44 17.78 -1.95
N TYR A 387 -9.29 17.26 -1.58
CA TYR A 387 -8.47 16.40 -2.43
C TYR A 387 -8.03 15.14 -1.70
N PHE A 388 -7.76 14.07 -2.46
CA PHE A 388 -7.12 12.84 -1.97
C PHE A 388 -5.80 12.62 -2.70
N LEU A 389 -4.77 12.14 -1.97
CA LEU A 389 -3.46 11.84 -2.53
C LEU A 389 -2.88 10.56 -1.92
N GLY A 390 -2.14 9.80 -2.73
CA GLY A 390 -1.45 8.59 -2.28
C GLY A 390 -2.34 7.35 -2.18
N LEU A 391 -3.56 7.38 -2.73
CA LEU A 391 -4.41 6.20 -2.83
C LEU A 391 -3.92 5.27 -3.95
N PRO A 392 -4.04 3.94 -3.79
CA PRO A 392 -3.78 3.00 -4.88
C PRO A 392 -4.62 3.33 -6.11
N TRP A 393 -4.00 3.33 -7.29
CA TRP A 393 -4.68 3.67 -8.54
C TRP A 393 -5.48 4.98 -8.47
N LEU A 394 -4.96 5.98 -7.75
CA LEU A 394 -5.55 7.34 -7.80
C LEU A 394 -5.60 7.83 -9.25
N TYR A 395 -4.53 7.61 -10.03
CA TYR A 395 -4.44 7.82 -11.47
C TYR A 395 -3.76 6.66 -12.18
N SER A 396 -2.61 6.18 -11.73
CA SER A 396 -1.86 5.08 -12.31
C SER A 396 -1.46 4.07 -11.23
N TRP A 397 -0.85 2.97 -11.65
CA TRP A 397 -0.33 1.95 -10.73
C TRP A 397 0.62 2.52 -9.66
N GLY A 398 1.43 3.52 -10.03
CA GLY A 398 2.40 4.16 -9.15
C GLY A 398 1.82 5.14 -8.12
N SER A 399 0.57 5.55 -8.23
CA SER A 399 -0.03 6.67 -7.47
C SER A 399 0.16 6.60 -5.95
N GLY A 400 0.03 5.42 -5.34
CA GLY A 400 0.26 5.22 -3.89
C GLY A 400 1.68 4.81 -3.53
N ARG A 401 2.62 4.80 -4.49
CA ARG A 401 3.99 4.28 -4.37
C ARG A 401 5.02 5.38 -4.58
N PHE A 402 6.27 5.09 -4.26
CA PHE A 402 7.38 6.03 -4.49
C PHE A 402 7.56 6.40 -5.97
N SER A 403 7.13 5.51 -6.88
CA SER A 403 7.30 5.71 -8.33
C SER A 403 6.32 6.70 -8.97
N GLY A 404 5.18 6.97 -8.37
CA GLY A 404 4.14 7.77 -9.03
C GLY A 404 3.51 8.86 -8.19
N VAL A 405 3.73 8.85 -6.87
CA VAL A 405 3.13 9.84 -5.96
C VAL A 405 3.57 11.27 -6.27
N ALA A 406 4.80 11.46 -6.74
CA ALA A 406 5.33 12.77 -7.13
C ALA A 406 4.50 13.39 -8.26
N ARG A 407 4.20 12.62 -9.32
CA ARG A 407 3.40 13.07 -10.48
C ARG A 407 1.97 13.46 -10.08
N ASP A 408 1.37 12.71 -9.15
CA ASP A 408 0.02 13.03 -8.69
C ASP A 408 0.01 14.25 -7.75
N ALA A 409 1.03 14.39 -6.89
CA ALA A 409 1.20 15.56 -6.03
C ALA A 409 1.41 16.85 -6.86
N GLU A 410 2.27 16.80 -7.87
CA GLU A 410 2.50 17.92 -8.79
C GLU A 410 1.21 18.36 -9.48
N TYR A 411 0.45 17.39 -10.03
CA TYR A 411 -0.82 17.65 -10.69
C TYR A 411 -1.84 18.30 -9.76
N LEU A 412 -2.00 17.78 -8.54
CA LEU A 412 -2.94 18.34 -7.55
C LEU A 412 -2.52 19.72 -7.09
N VAL A 413 -1.23 19.94 -6.82
CA VAL A 413 -0.74 21.24 -6.35
C VAL A 413 -0.84 22.30 -7.45
N ALA A 414 -0.63 21.96 -8.71
CA ALA A 414 -0.87 22.86 -9.84
C ALA A 414 -2.35 23.31 -9.86
N HIS A 415 -3.29 22.38 -9.73
CA HIS A 415 -4.71 22.68 -9.64
C HIS A 415 -5.06 23.56 -8.42
N ILE A 416 -4.47 23.28 -7.25
CA ILE A 416 -4.63 24.08 -6.04
C ILE A 416 -4.11 25.51 -6.23
N ALA A 417 -2.95 25.67 -6.87
CA ALA A 417 -2.36 26.96 -7.15
C ALA A 417 -3.26 27.82 -8.05
N GLU A 418 -3.84 27.21 -9.09
CA GLU A 418 -4.82 27.90 -9.95
C GLU A 418 -6.07 28.33 -9.18
N ALA A 419 -6.61 27.47 -8.32
CA ALA A 419 -7.78 27.78 -7.52
C ALA A 419 -7.55 28.91 -6.49
N LEU A 420 -6.33 29.02 -5.94
CA LEU A 420 -5.95 30.07 -4.97
C LEU A 420 -5.53 31.39 -5.63
N ALA A 421 -5.20 31.42 -6.91
CA ALA A 421 -4.72 32.63 -7.61
C ALA A 421 -5.68 33.83 -7.55
N PRO A 422 -7.01 33.68 -7.67
CA PRO A 422 -7.95 34.80 -7.52
C PRO A 422 -7.98 35.37 -6.10
N MET A 423 -7.87 34.52 -5.06
CA MET A 423 -7.89 34.94 -3.65
C MET A 423 -6.65 35.77 -3.29
N ARG A 424 -5.49 35.45 -3.84
CA ARG A 424 -4.23 36.19 -3.62
C ARG A 424 -4.27 37.61 -4.20
N ARG A 425 -4.98 37.82 -5.30
CA ARG A 425 -5.13 39.18 -5.92
C ARG A 425 -6.01 40.11 -5.12
N VAL A 426 -6.96 39.59 -4.36
CA VAL A 426 -7.90 40.41 -3.52
C VAL A 426 -7.25 40.80 -2.18
N GLY A 427 -6.28 40.02 -1.67
CA GLY A 427 -5.58 40.31 -0.40
C GLY A 427 -4.34 41.22 -0.53
N ALA A 428 -3.93 41.59 -1.75
CA ALA A 428 -2.77 42.45 -2.04
C ALA A 428 -3.15 43.87 -2.46
N GLY A 429 -4.45 44.28 -2.31
CA GLY A 429 -4.99 45.58 -2.62
C GLY A 429 -5.25 46.45 -1.37
#